data_fbc316b8b648a49a90ed36a595bc4d40
#
_entry.id   fbc316b8b648a49a90ed36a595bc4d40
#
_cell.length_a   1.000
_cell.length_b   1.000
_cell.length_c   1.000
_cell.angle_alpha   90.00
_cell.angle_beta   90.00
_cell.angle_gamma   90.00
#
_symmetry.space_group_name_H-M   'P 1'
#
loop_
_entity.id
_entity.type
_entity.pdbx_description
1 polymer ?
#
loop_
_entity_poly.entity_id
_entity_poly.type
_entity_poly.pdbx_seq_one_letter_code
_entity_poly.pdbx_strand_id
1 'polypeptide(L)'
;AIIDKEIFEKAQQKAVKTRRPYERSGSTKHEYMLRGLLKCSSCGSNLTMASVKSGTLQCYQYAHGRCKESHAITIGKIDKAVIEDIQGLVDGTATDYKLVDQSHVKPKKDTSKFETQLERERMKLERVKAAYADGIDTLEEYKHNKSEVLASIAELESKLRQAQPPKPQHTADRLPDLKVRAQEVLKVITSPNATPMEKNNALRTIVDKVVFDRKTSSIEMYYLC
;
A
#
# COMPACT_ATOMS: atom_id res chain seq x y z
N ALA A 1 41.80 -20.85 -0.24
CA ALA A 1 41.50 -19.43 -0.47
C ALA A 1 41.94 -19.08 -1.89
N ILE A 2 41.10 -18.30 -2.61
CA ILE A 2 41.38 -17.89 -4.01
C ILE A 2 42.38 -16.73 -4.06
N ILE A 3 42.51 -16.01 -2.96
CA ILE A 3 43.39 -14.83 -2.83
C ILE A 3 44.25 -15.00 -1.57
N ASP A 4 45.51 -14.56 -1.65
CA ASP A 4 46.43 -14.57 -0.53
C ASP A 4 45.95 -13.61 0.58
N LYS A 5 46.04 -14.06 1.85
CA LYS A 5 45.55 -13.35 3.02
C LYS A 5 46.14 -11.94 3.13
N GLU A 6 47.43 -11.77 2.82
CA GLU A 6 48.09 -10.46 2.84
C GLU A 6 47.50 -9.48 1.81
N ILE A 7 47.20 -9.98 0.62
CA ILE A 7 46.56 -9.17 -0.45
C ILE A 7 45.20 -8.76 -0.05
N PHE A 8 44.40 -9.66 0.56
CA PHE A 8 43.09 -9.37 1.07
C PHE A 8 43.11 -8.31 2.17
N GLU A 9 44.02 -8.44 3.15
CA GLU A 9 44.17 -7.45 4.23
C GLU A 9 44.60 -6.08 3.73
N LYS A 10 45.53 -6.02 2.78
CA LYS A 10 45.92 -4.76 2.13
C LYS A 10 44.78 -4.10 1.36
N ALA A 11 43.96 -4.90 0.67
CA ALA A 11 42.77 -4.42 -0.03
C ALA A 11 41.73 -3.87 0.95
N GLN A 12 41.48 -4.56 2.07
CA GLN A 12 40.59 -4.11 3.14
C GLN A 12 41.07 -2.78 3.76
N GLN A 13 42.36 -2.66 4.10
CA GLN A 13 42.90 -1.44 4.65
C GLN A 13 42.81 -0.26 3.66
N LYS A 14 43.03 -0.51 2.37
CA LYS A 14 42.85 0.49 1.32
C LYS A 14 41.37 0.90 1.18
N ALA A 15 40.46 -0.07 1.22
CA ALA A 15 39.01 0.19 1.17
C ALA A 15 38.53 1.05 2.35
N VAL A 16 39.04 0.79 3.57
CA VAL A 16 38.73 1.60 4.75
C VAL A 16 39.27 3.03 4.62
N LYS A 17 40.54 3.20 4.14
CA LYS A 17 41.12 4.51 3.93
C LYS A 17 40.45 5.32 2.81
N THR A 18 39.97 4.65 1.77
CA THR A 18 39.32 5.30 0.63
C THR A 18 37.77 5.37 0.79
N ARG A 19 37.25 4.72 1.82
CA ARG A 19 35.83 4.80 2.15
C ARG A 19 35.50 6.22 2.59
N ARG A 20 35.14 7.07 1.62
CA ARG A 20 34.50 8.33 1.94
C ARG A 20 33.27 7.97 2.78
N PRO A 21 33.12 8.56 3.99
CA PRO A 21 31.85 8.40 4.69
C PRO A 21 30.78 8.73 3.67
N TYR A 22 29.85 7.81 3.45
CA TYR A 22 28.69 8.06 2.62
C TYR A 22 27.83 9.05 3.42
N GLU A 23 28.31 10.30 3.48
CA GLU A 23 27.39 11.39 3.67
C GLU A 23 26.43 11.24 2.50
N ARG A 24 25.24 10.75 2.80
CA ARG A 24 24.09 11.02 1.94
C ARG A 24 24.12 12.54 1.79
N SER A 25 24.81 13.00 0.74
CA SER A 25 24.81 14.40 0.34
C SER A 25 23.36 14.75 0.44
N GLY A 26 23.02 15.69 1.38
CA GLY A 26 21.64 15.95 1.69
C GLY A 26 20.96 16.14 0.37
N SER A 27 20.35 15.07 -0.15
CA SER A 27 19.66 15.14 -1.41
C SER A 27 18.65 16.22 -1.11
N THR A 28 18.79 17.38 -1.73
CA THR A 28 17.84 18.46 -1.63
C THR A 28 16.52 17.79 -1.91
N LYS A 29 15.82 17.46 -0.81
CA LYS A 29 14.57 16.72 -0.92
C LYS A 29 13.65 17.70 -1.60
N HIS A 30 13.52 17.56 -2.93
CA HIS A 30 12.64 18.43 -3.69
C HIS A 30 11.24 18.23 -3.11
N GLU A 31 10.79 19.26 -2.42
CA GLU A 31 9.50 19.26 -1.77
C GLU A 31 8.44 19.68 -2.79
N TYR A 32 7.43 18.88 -2.96
CA TYR A 32 6.25 19.16 -3.75
C TYR A 32 5.03 18.51 -3.09
N MET A 33 3.87 19.10 -3.33
CA MET A 33 2.62 18.80 -2.63
C MET A 33 2.26 17.30 -2.68
N LEU A 34 2.48 16.62 -3.80
CA LEU A 34 2.08 15.21 -3.99
C LEU A 34 3.20 14.21 -3.71
N ARG A 35 4.25 14.61 -2.99
CA ARG A 35 5.38 13.72 -2.70
C ARG A 35 4.94 12.46 -1.95
N GLY A 36 5.21 11.29 -2.55
CA GLY A 36 4.87 9.98 -1.99
C GLY A 36 3.40 9.58 -2.16
N LEU A 37 2.51 10.51 -2.54
CA LEU A 37 1.12 10.24 -2.83
C LEU A 37 0.90 9.84 -4.30
N LEU A 38 1.67 10.42 -5.23
CA LEU A 38 1.49 10.22 -6.66
C LEU A 38 2.10 8.89 -7.13
N LYS A 39 1.26 8.03 -7.72
CA LYS A 39 1.60 6.68 -8.17
C LYS A 39 1.44 6.52 -9.68
N CYS A 40 2.25 5.64 -10.23
CA CYS A 40 2.18 5.20 -11.63
C CYS A 40 1.03 4.20 -11.81
N SER A 41 0.16 4.39 -12.82
CA SER A 41 -0.93 3.46 -13.13
C SER A 41 -0.41 2.08 -13.57
N SER A 42 0.74 2.01 -14.25
CA SER A 42 1.27 0.76 -14.80
C SER A 42 1.99 -0.13 -13.78
N CYS A 43 2.70 0.45 -12.78
CA CYS A 43 3.51 -0.34 -11.84
C CYS A 43 3.31 0.01 -10.36
N GLY A 44 2.44 0.96 -10.03
CA GLY A 44 2.14 1.37 -8.65
C GLY A 44 3.28 2.14 -7.94
N SER A 45 4.43 2.31 -8.58
CA SER A 45 5.56 3.00 -8.00
C SER A 45 5.34 4.52 -7.93
N ASN A 46 6.07 5.20 -7.04
CA ASN A 46 5.97 6.65 -6.93
C ASN A 46 6.47 7.35 -8.20
N LEU A 47 5.82 8.47 -8.53
CA LEU A 47 6.42 9.45 -9.43
C LEU A 47 7.35 10.34 -8.61
N THR A 48 8.57 10.52 -9.10
CA THR A 48 9.62 11.30 -8.45
C THR A 48 10.11 12.42 -9.37
N MET A 49 10.79 13.40 -8.80
CA MET A 49 11.37 14.51 -9.57
C MET A 49 12.40 14.00 -10.57
N ALA A 50 12.10 14.13 -11.84
CA ALA A 50 13.02 13.80 -12.94
C ALA A 50 13.82 15.03 -13.39
N SER A 51 13.20 16.21 -13.38
CA SER A 51 13.86 17.47 -13.72
C SER A 51 13.36 18.60 -12.81
N VAL A 52 14.28 19.23 -12.10
CA VAL A 52 14.00 20.38 -11.24
C VAL A 52 13.67 21.60 -12.07
N LYS A 53 14.43 21.82 -13.16
CA LYS A 53 14.25 23.02 -14.02
C LYS A 53 12.85 23.09 -14.63
N SER A 54 12.30 21.95 -15.07
CA SER A 54 10.96 21.90 -15.66
C SER A 54 9.87 21.51 -14.67
N GLY A 55 10.21 21.17 -13.43
CA GLY A 55 9.26 20.64 -12.44
C GLY A 55 8.57 19.36 -12.90
N THR A 56 9.30 18.48 -13.62
CA THR A 56 8.72 17.26 -14.19
C THR A 56 8.88 16.10 -13.22
N LEU A 57 7.78 15.44 -12.92
CA LEU A 57 7.70 14.18 -12.19
C LEU A 57 7.64 13.02 -13.18
N GLN A 58 8.29 11.89 -12.87
CA GLN A 58 8.31 10.69 -13.70
C GLN A 58 8.27 9.44 -12.84
N CYS A 59 7.75 8.36 -13.37
CA CYS A 59 7.75 7.06 -12.70
C CYS A 59 9.17 6.64 -12.32
N TYR A 60 9.39 6.40 -11.02
CA TYR A 60 10.69 5.98 -10.50
C TYR A 60 11.21 4.70 -11.15
N GLN A 61 10.35 3.70 -11.31
CA GLN A 61 10.74 2.43 -11.92
C GLN A 61 11.03 2.55 -13.41
N TYR A 62 10.41 3.49 -14.11
CA TYR A 62 10.74 3.78 -15.51
C TYR A 62 12.17 4.33 -15.64
N ALA A 63 12.54 5.26 -14.77
CA ALA A 63 13.91 5.82 -14.73
C ALA A 63 14.98 4.74 -14.46
N HIS A 64 14.58 3.60 -13.89
CA HIS A 64 15.47 2.45 -13.61
C HIS A 64 15.25 1.26 -14.58
N GLY A 65 14.54 1.47 -15.69
CA GLY A 65 14.31 0.45 -16.72
C GLY A 65 13.37 -0.70 -16.30
N ARG A 66 12.60 -0.54 -15.21
CA ARG A 66 11.72 -1.58 -14.66
C ARG A 66 10.23 -1.36 -14.95
N CYS A 67 9.85 -0.21 -15.50
CA CYS A 67 8.49 0.08 -15.93
C CYS A 67 8.50 0.39 -17.42
N LYS A 68 7.49 -0.07 -18.14
CA LYS A 68 7.38 0.15 -19.59
C LYS A 68 6.93 1.57 -19.94
N GLU A 69 6.25 2.25 -19.03
CA GLU A 69 5.62 3.55 -19.25
C GLU A 69 6.24 4.64 -18.37
N SER A 70 6.57 5.78 -18.95
CA SER A 70 7.22 6.88 -18.22
C SER A 70 6.27 7.62 -17.27
N HIS A 71 4.98 7.72 -17.62
CA HIS A 71 3.96 8.50 -16.90
C HIS A 71 4.49 9.84 -16.37
N ALA A 72 5.17 10.61 -17.23
CA ALA A 72 5.74 11.88 -16.86
C ALA A 72 4.69 13.00 -16.92
N ILE A 73 4.71 13.88 -15.89
CA ILE A 73 3.82 15.03 -15.78
C ILE A 73 4.51 16.17 -15.05
N THR A 74 4.16 17.41 -15.35
CA THR A 74 4.67 18.57 -14.62
C THR A 74 3.88 18.81 -13.32
N ILE A 75 4.57 19.31 -12.29
CA ILE A 75 3.97 19.60 -10.96
C ILE A 75 2.75 20.50 -11.11
N GLY A 76 2.87 21.61 -11.85
CA GLY A 76 1.75 22.54 -11.96
C GLY A 76 0.48 21.93 -12.59
N LYS A 77 0.62 20.99 -13.54
CA LYS A 77 -0.53 20.32 -14.14
C LYS A 77 -1.19 19.34 -13.18
N ILE A 78 -0.41 18.53 -12.48
CA ILE A 78 -0.96 17.53 -11.57
C ILE A 78 -1.54 18.18 -10.31
N ASP A 79 -0.89 19.24 -9.79
CA ASP A 79 -1.39 19.98 -8.63
C ASP A 79 -2.75 20.63 -8.93
N LYS A 80 -2.88 21.23 -10.13
CA LYS A 80 -4.15 21.82 -10.58
C LYS A 80 -5.25 20.76 -10.67
N ALA A 81 -4.97 19.61 -11.30
CA ALA A 81 -5.93 18.54 -11.44
C ALA A 81 -6.40 17.97 -10.07
N VAL A 82 -5.47 17.82 -9.11
CA VAL A 82 -5.81 17.37 -7.76
C VAL A 82 -6.66 18.40 -7.01
N ILE A 83 -6.36 19.69 -7.14
CA ILE A 83 -7.16 20.76 -6.53
C ILE A 83 -8.57 20.76 -7.12
N GLU A 84 -8.71 20.64 -8.44
CA GLU A 84 -10.00 20.59 -9.14
C GLU A 84 -10.84 19.36 -8.70
N ASP A 85 -10.20 18.19 -8.52
CA ASP A 85 -10.89 16.99 -8.04
C ASP A 85 -11.40 17.13 -6.60
N ILE A 86 -10.56 17.65 -5.69
CA ILE A 86 -10.97 17.92 -4.30
C ILE A 86 -12.08 18.97 -4.24
N GLN A 87 -12.01 20.00 -5.08
CA GLN A 87 -13.07 20.99 -5.20
C GLN A 87 -14.39 20.35 -5.64
N GLY A 88 -14.34 19.49 -6.67
CA GLY A 88 -15.49 18.72 -7.13
C GLY A 88 -16.09 17.81 -6.04
N LEU A 89 -15.25 17.23 -5.18
CA LEU A 89 -15.71 16.44 -4.03
C LEU A 89 -16.47 17.31 -3.02
N VAL A 90 -15.98 18.52 -2.72
CA VAL A 90 -16.60 19.48 -1.81
C VAL A 90 -17.94 19.96 -2.38
N ASP A 91 -17.95 20.32 -3.65
CA ASP A 91 -19.13 20.86 -4.35
C ASP A 91 -20.16 19.75 -4.68
N GLY A 92 -19.77 18.48 -4.54
CA GLY A 92 -20.62 17.32 -4.85
C GLY A 92 -20.78 17.04 -6.34
N THR A 93 -19.92 17.60 -7.19
CA THR A 93 -19.88 17.39 -8.63
C THR A 93 -18.95 16.25 -9.05
N ALA A 94 -18.05 15.81 -8.16
CA ALA A 94 -17.17 14.67 -8.41
C ALA A 94 -17.98 13.36 -8.51
N THR A 95 -17.91 12.69 -9.66
CA THR A 95 -18.62 11.42 -9.92
C THR A 95 -17.75 10.19 -9.73
N ASP A 96 -16.43 10.32 -9.86
CA ASP A 96 -15.47 9.20 -9.89
C ASP A 96 -14.42 9.32 -8.78
N TYR A 97 -14.78 9.04 -7.54
CA TYR A 97 -13.81 8.93 -6.45
C TYR A 97 -13.85 7.52 -5.84
N LYS A 98 -12.69 7.06 -5.39
CA LYS A 98 -12.55 5.78 -4.71
C LYS A 98 -12.28 6.01 -3.23
N LEU A 99 -13.15 5.46 -2.38
CA LEU A 99 -13.00 5.54 -0.92
C LEU A 99 -12.17 4.36 -0.42
N VAL A 100 -11.16 4.65 0.38
CA VAL A 100 -10.31 3.65 1.05
C VAL A 100 -10.60 3.70 2.54
N ASP A 101 -11.14 2.61 3.07
CA ASP A 101 -11.40 2.50 4.50
C ASP A 101 -10.07 2.37 5.26
N GLN A 102 -9.78 3.33 6.13
CA GLN A 102 -8.60 3.32 7.00
C GLN A 102 -8.58 2.17 8.01
N SER A 103 -9.73 1.55 8.30
CA SER A 103 -9.78 0.42 9.21
C SER A 103 -8.91 -0.76 8.75
N HIS A 104 -8.49 -0.78 7.48
CA HIS A 104 -7.65 -1.78 6.87
C HIS A 104 -6.14 -1.49 6.91
N VAL A 105 -5.71 -0.35 7.45
CA VAL A 105 -4.27 -0.01 7.55
C VAL A 105 -3.59 -0.66 8.78
N LYS A 106 -4.30 -1.46 9.58
CA LYS A 106 -3.61 -2.35 10.51
C LYS A 106 -2.76 -3.32 9.68
N PRO A 107 -1.47 -3.54 10.06
CA PRO A 107 -0.62 -4.49 9.36
C PRO A 107 -1.39 -5.79 9.23
N LYS A 108 -1.53 -6.30 8.01
CA LYS A 108 -2.16 -7.60 7.76
C LYS A 108 -1.49 -8.59 8.68
N LYS A 109 -2.17 -9.00 9.75
CA LYS A 109 -1.72 -10.17 10.50
C LYS A 109 -1.63 -11.27 9.47
N ASP A 110 -0.49 -11.92 9.40
CA ASP A 110 -0.23 -12.98 8.42
C ASP A 110 -1.27 -14.08 8.62
N THR A 111 -2.38 -14.00 7.88
CA THR A 111 -3.49 -14.96 7.94
C THR A 111 -3.16 -16.24 7.20
N SER A 112 -2.09 -16.23 6.38
CA SER A 112 -1.70 -17.36 5.53
C SER A 112 -1.41 -18.63 6.35
N LYS A 113 -0.88 -18.46 7.56
CA LYS A 113 -0.65 -19.58 8.49
C LYS A 113 -1.96 -20.23 8.95
N PHE A 114 -2.95 -19.42 9.29
CA PHE A 114 -4.26 -19.94 9.71
C PHE A 114 -5.02 -20.58 8.54
N GLU A 115 -4.92 -20.00 7.35
CA GLU A 115 -5.52 -20.55 6.12
C GLU A 115 -4.91 -21.90 5.78
N THR A 116 -3.57 -22.02 5.85
CA THR A 116 -2.86 -23.30 5.63
C THR A 116 -3.22 -24.36 6.68
N GLN A 117 -3.36 -23.96 7.95
CA GLN A 117 -3.77 -24.87 9.01
C GLN A 117 -5.22 -25.33 8.83
N LEU A 118 -6.13 -24.43 8.46
CA LEU A 118 -7.53 -24.74 8.19
C LEU A 118 -7.66 -25.76 7.05
N GLU A 119 -6.90 -25.60 5.97
CA GLU A 119 -6.86 -26.55 4.86
C GLU A 119 -6.40 -27.94 5.32
N ARG A 120 -5.37 -28.00 6.18
CA ARG A 120 -4.89 -29.28 6.75
C ARG A 120 -5.94 -29.97 7.61
N GLU A 121 -6.67 -29.22 8.46
CA GLU A 121 -7.72 -29.80 9.28
C GLU A 121 -8.92 -30.25 8.44
N ARG A 122 -9.27 -29.53 7.37
CA ARG A 122 -10.29 -29.99 6.41
C ARG A 122 -9.88 -31.29 5.70
N MET A 123 -8.63 -31.39 5.27
CA MET A 123 -8.10 -32.64 4.71
C MET A 123 -8.11 -33.79 5.73
N LYS A 124 -7.87 -33.51 7.01
CA LYS A 124 -7.96 -34.49 8.10
C LYS A 124 -9.40 -34.97 8.30
N LEU A 125 -10.38 -34.05 8.23
CA LEU A 125 -11.79 -34.41 8.29
C LEU A 125 -12.20 -35.36 7.15
N GLU A 126 -11.73 -35.13 5.94
CA GLU A 126 -12.00 -36.05 4.81
C GLU A 126 -11.38 -37.42 5.02
N ARG A 127 -10.17 -37.53 5.61
CA ARG A 127 -9.56 -38.80 5.96
C ARG A 127 -10.35 -39.55 7.02
N VAL A 128 -10.85 -38.87 8.06
CA VAL A 128 -11.69 -39.47 9.10
C VAL A 128 -13.00 -40.02 8.49
N LYS A 129 -13.60 -39.28 7.53
CA LYS A 129 -14.77 -39.79 6.81
C LYS A 129 -14.45 -41.00 5.96
N ALA A 130 -13.33 -41.03 5.25
CA ALA A 130 -12.90 -42.14 4.43
C ALA A 130 -12.62 -43.40 5.29
N ALA A 131 -11.90 -43.23 6.42
CA ALA A 131 -11.58 -44.36 7.32
C ALA A 131 -12.87 -45.02 7.87
N TYR A 132 -13.90 -44.25 8.20
CA TYR A 132 -15.19 -44.79 8.59
C TYR A 132 -15.93 -45.48 7.42
N ALA A 133 -15.87 -44.90 6.22
CA ALA A 133 -16.51 -45.46 5.03
C ALA A 133 -15.86 -46.78 4.62
N ASP A 134 -14.53 -46.92 4.81
CA ASP A 134 -13.75 -48.13 4.53
C ASP A 134 -13.84 -49.19 5.65
N GLY A 135 -14.60 -48.88 6.72
CA GLY A 135 -14.79 -49.81 7.84
C GLY A 135 -13.57 -49.98 8.77
N ILE A 136 -12.61 -49.03 8.72
CA ILE A 136 -11.39 -49.05 9.54
C ILE A 136 -11.72 -48.57 10.96
N ASP A 137 -12.51 -47.48 11.07
CA ASP A 137 -12.92 -46.85 12.34
C ASP A 137 -14.29 -47.38 12.79
N THR A 138 -14.44 -47.60 14.10
CA THR A 138 -15.76 -47.82 14.70
C THR A 138 -16.60 -46.56 14.72
N LEU A 139 -17.91 -46.67 14.89
CA LEU A 139 -18.81 -45.55 14.96
C LEU A 139 -18.45 -44.58 16.11
N GLU A 140 -17.97 -45.09 17.24
CA GLU A 140 -17.59 -44.28 18.39
C GLU A 140 -16.30 -43.50 18.12
N GLU A 141 -15.28 -44.17 17.55
CA GLU A 141 -14.04 -43.52 17.13
C GLU A 141 -14.27 -42.48 16.06
N TYR A 142 -15.12 -42.79 15.06
CA TYR A 142 -15.51 -41.79 14.05
C TYR A 142 -16.17 -40.53 14.66
N LYS A 143 -17.12 -40.73 15.59
CA LYS A 143 -17.80 -39.59 16.27
C LYS A 143 -16.78 -38.74 17.06
N HIS A 144 -15.89 -39.40 17.80
CA HIS A 144 -14.86 -38.76 18.58
C HIS A 144 -13.90 -37.95 17.69
N ASN A 145 -13.27 -38.61 16.72
CA ASN A 145 -12.31 -38.00 15.78
C ASN A 145 -12.94 -36.82 15.00
N LYS A 146 -14.18 -37.00 14.52
CA LYS A 146 -14.92 -35.97 13.81
C LYS A 146 -15.21 -34.75 14.69
N SER A 147 -15.61 -34.96 15.96
CA SER A 147 -15.91 -33.86 16.88
C SER A 147 -14.66 -33.06 17.22
N GLU A 148 -13.52 -33.71 17.41
CA GLU A 148 -12.23 -33.08 17.68
C GLU A 148 -11.77 -32.20 16.50
N VAL A 149 -11.82 -32.76 15.27
CA VAL A 149 -11.41 -32.02 14.07
C VAL A 149 -12.36 -30.84 13.80
N LEU A 150 -13.66 -31.00 14.00
CA LEU A 150 -14.63 -29.91 13.83
C LEU A 150 -14.40 -28.80 14.86
N ALA A 151 -14.05 -29.13 16.12
CA ALA A 151 -13.69 -28.15 17.13
C ALA A 151 -12.45 -27.36 16.73
N SER A 152 -11.43 -28.03 16.22
CA SER A 152 -10.19 -27.38 15.71
C SER A 152 -10.48 -26.46 14.52
N ILE A 153 -11.33 -26.88 13.60
CA ILE A 153 -11.78 -26.03 12.46
C ILE A 153 -12.51 -24.78 12.96
N ALA A 154 -13.45 -24.93 13.89
CA ALA A 154 -14.21 -23.81 14.43
C ALA A 154 -13.31 -22.80 15.16
N GLU A 155 -12.31 -23.28 15.90
CA GLU A 155 -11.33 -22.43 16.57
C GLU A 155 -10.47 -21.65 15.55
N LEU A 156 -9.98 -22.32 14.51
CA LEU A 156 -9.19 -21.68 13.45
C LEU A 156 -10.01 -20.66 12.65
N GLU A 157 -11.27 -20.95 12.35
CA GLU A 157 -12.18 -20.01 11.69
C GLU A 157 -12.49 -18.79 12.58
N SER A 158 -12.62 -18.99 13.89
CA SER A 158 -12.77 -17.88 14.84
C SER A 158 -11.54 -16.99 14.87
N LYS A 159 -10.33 -17.58 14.93
CA LYS A 159 -9.05 -16.85 14.86
C LYS A 159 -8.90 -16.10 13.53
N LEU A 160 -9.33 -16.71 12.41
CA LEU A 160 -9.31 -16.10 11.10
C LEU A 160 -10.27 -14.90 11.04
N ARG A 161 -11.51 -15.02 11.56
CA ARG A 161 -12.47 -13.91 11.65
C ARG A 161 -11.95 -12.76 12.51
N GLN A 162 -11.29 -13.06 13.63
CA GLN A 162 -10.68 -12.03 14.49
C GLN A 162 -9.46 -11.37 13.85
N ALA A 163 -8.75 -12.09 12.97
CA ALA A 163 -7.61 -11.56 12.23
C ALA A 163 -8.04 -10.81 10.97
N GLN A 164 -9.24 -11.09 10.43
CA GLN A 164 -9.81 -10.33 9.33
C GLN A 164 -10.34 -8.99 9.85
N PRO A 165 -10.05 -7.89 9.17
CA PRO A 165 -10.64 -6.61 9.51
C PRO A 165 -12.17 -6.68 9.35
N PRO A 166 -12.93 -5.95 10.17
CA PRO A 166 -14.38 -5.89 10.04
C PRO A 166 -14.76 -5.48 8.61
N LYS A 167 -15.79 -6.14 8.05
CA LYS A 167 -16.30 -5.78 6.72
C LYS A 167 -16.64 -4.29 6.69
N PRO A 168 -16.34 -3.58 5.59
CA PRO A 168 -16.62 -2.16 5.48
C PRO A 168 -18.09 -1.90 5.75
N GLN A 169 -18.38 -1.25 6.86
CA GLN A 169 -19.70 -0.69 7.12
C GLN A 169 -19.89 0.51 6.21
N HIS A 170 -20.99 0.57 5.52
CA HIS A 170 -21.48 1.59 4.60
C HIS A 170 -20.63 2.87 4.47
N THR A 171 -19.91 2.98 3.34
CA THR A 171 -19.13 4.15 2.94
C THR A 171 -19.97 5.43 2.81
N ALA A 172 -21.28 5.30 2.66
CA ALA A 172 -22.20 6.43 2.53
C ALA A 172 -22.27 7.32 3.79
N ASP A 173 -22.13 6.73 4.98
CA ASP A 173 -22.26 7.49 6.25
C ASP A 173 -21.02 8.36 6.56
N ARG A 174 -19.88 8.12 5.89
CA ARG A 174 -18.62 8.84 6.13
C ARG A 174 -18.36 9.99 5.14
N LEU A 175 -19.16 10.09 4.09
CA LEU A 175 -19.03 11.14 3.08
C LEU A 175 -19.18 12.57 3.63
N PRO A 176 -20.11 12.86 4.55
CA PRO A 176 -20.24 14.21 5.10
C PRO A 176 -18.99 14.67 5.85
N ASP A 177 -18.41 13.78 6.65
CA ASP A 177 -17.17 14.04 7.40
C ASP A 177 -15.97 14.24 6.46
N LEU A 178 -15.87 13.45 5.40
CA LEU A 178 -14.84 13.60 4.38
C LEU A 178 -14.96 14.98 3.68
N LYS A 179 -16.17 15.43 3.37
CA LYS A 179 -16.39 16.76 2.74
C LYS A 179 -15.93 17.89 3.63
N VAL A 180 -16.23 17.84 4.93
CA VAL A 180 -15.79 18.85 5.90
C VAL A 180 -14.25 18.89 5.95
N ARG A 181 -13.60 17.74 6.10
CA ARG A 181 -12.12 17.64 6.09
C ARG A 181 -11.53 18.11 4.75
N ALA A 182 -12.16 17.79 3.63
CA ALA A 182 -11.73 18.22 2.30
C ALA A 182 -11.77 19.74 2.15
N GLN A 183 -12.78 20.43 2.73
CA GLN A 183 -12.84 21.90 2.76
C GLN A 183 -11.68 22.52 3.51
N GLU A 184 -11.29 21.95 4.65
CA GLU A 184 -10.14 22.42 5.43
C GLU A 184 -8.84 22.24 4.66
N VAL A 185 -8.66 21.04 4.07
CA VAL A 185 -7.48 20.74 3.25
C VAL A 185 -7.40 21.66 2.03
N LEU A 186 -8.52 21.91 1.37
CA LEU A 186 -8.58 22.81 0.21
C LEU A 186 -8.06 24.22 0.55
N LYS A 187 -8.43 24.76 1.71
CA LYS A 187 -7.92 26.06 2.20
C LYS A 187 -6.41 26.07 2.35
N VAL A 188 -5.82 24.97 2.85
CA VAL A 188 -4.37 24.86 3.04
C VAL A 188 -3.65 24.72 1.70
N ILE A 189 -4.12 23.83 0.80
CA ILE A 189 -3.42 23.57 -0.47
C ILE A 189 -3.51 24.73 -1.46
N THR A 190 -4.58 25.56 -1.37
CA THR A 190 -4.73 26.75 -2.19
C THR A 190 -4.04 27.99 -1.60
N SER A 191 -3.64 27.94 -0.32
CA SER A 191 -2.94 29.06 0.32
C SER A 191 -1.58 29.31 -0.33
N PRO A 192 -1.26 30.55 -0.73
CA PRO A 192 0.05 30.91 -1.26
C PRO A 192 1.17 30.86 -0.21
N ASN A 193 0.83 30.98 1.07
CA ASN A 193 1.78 31.04 2.17
C ASN A 193 2.16 29.64 2.71
N ALA A 194 1.38 28.60 2.38
CA ALA A 194 1.65 27.25 2.84
C ALA A 194 2.82 26.62 2.08
N THR A 195 3.76 26.05 2.83
CA THR A 195 4.90 25.33 2.27
C THR A 195 4.44 24.04 1.56
N PRO A 196 5.21 23.51 0.59
CA PRO A 196 4.87 22.25 -0.04
C PRO A 196 4.72 21.08 0.94
N MET A 197 5.44 21.12 2.06
CA MET A 197 5.36 20.10 3.11
C MET A 197 4.05 20.19 3.89
N GLU A 198 3.61 21.39 4.25
CA GLU A 198 2.31 21.60 4.90
C GLU A 198 1.16 21.16 4.00
N LYS A 199 1.21 21.50 2.72
CA LYS A 199 0.24 21.03 1.72
C LYS A 199 0.24 19.50 1.62
N ASN A 200 1.41 18.87 1.60
CA ASN A 200 1.52 17.40 1.58
C ASN A 200 0.94 16.75 2.83
N ASN A 201 1.23 17.31 4.01
CA ASN A 201 0.71 16.80 5.27
C ASN A 201 -0.82 16.95 5.34
N ALA A 202 -1.36 18.08 4.90
CA ALA A 202 -2.81 18.29 4.81
C ALA A 202 -3.46 17.25 3.87
N LEU A 203 -2.90 17.03 2.67
CA LEU A 203 -3.43 16.05 1.73
C LEU A 203 -3.43 14.63 2.30
N ARG A 204 -2.40 14.23 3.04
CA ARG A 204 -2.31 12.90 3.66
C ARG A 204 -3.41 12.62 4.69
N THR A 205 -4.12 13.62 5.17
CA THR A 205 -5.26 13.42 6.09
C THR A 205 -6.51 12.93 5.36
N ILE A 206 -6.63 13.18 4.06
CA ILE A 206 -7.81 12.82 3.26
C ILE A 206 -7.50 11.94 2.05
N VAL A 207 -6.24 11.90 1.59
CA VAL A 207 -5.83 11.17 0.37
C VAL A 207 -4.86 10.05 0.73
N ASP A 208 -5.18 8.81 0.33
CA ASP A 208 -4.27 7.65 0.41
C ASP A 208 -3.24 7.72 -0.72
N LYS A 209 -3.71 7.85 -1.94
CA LYS A 209 -2.88 7.91 -3.15
C LYS A 209 -3.61 8.58 -4.30
N VAL A 210 -2.82 9.09 -5.23
CA VAL A 210 -3.26 9.60 -6.54
C VAL A 210 -2.61 8.75 -7.60
N VAL A 211 -3.37 8.10 -8.45
CA VAL A 211 -2.85 7.28 -9.55
C VAL A 211 -2.95 8.10 -10.83
N PHE A 212 -1.82 8.26 -11.53
CA PHE A 212 -1.75 9.00 -12.77
C PHE A 212 -1.51 8.08 -13.96
N ASP A 213 -2.31 8.23 -15.00
CA ASP A 213 -2.12 7.61 -16.31
C ASP A 213 -1.88 8.67 -17.37
N ARG A 214 -0.73 8.57 -18.04
CA ARG A 214 -0.37 9.49 -19.12
C ARG A 214 -1.14 9.21 -20.42
N LYS A 215 -1.51 7.96 -20.69
CA LYS A 215 -2.17 7.57 -21.94
C LYS A 215 -3.56 8.15 -22.03
N THR A 216 -4.30 8.05 -20.95
CA THR A 216 -5.64 8.60 -20.82
C THR A 216 -5.65 10.05 -20.33
N SER A 217 -4.48 10.56 -19.88
CA SER A 217 -4.35 11.87 -19.24
C SER A 217 -5.28 12.02 -18.02
N SER A 218 -5.58 10.91 -17.34
CA SER A 218 -6.49 10.86 -16.20
C SER A 218 -5.74 10.71 -14.89
N ILE A 219 -6.40 11.18 -13.83
CA ILE A 219 -6.03 10.93 -12.45
C ILE A 219 -7.15 10.15 -11.77
N GLU A 220 -6.79 9.24 -10.88
CA GLU A 220 -7.72 8.57 -9.98
C GLU A 220 -7.34 8.91 -8.55
N MET A 221 -8.27 9.53 -7.82
CA MET A 221 -8.08 9.88 -6.43
C MET A 221 -8.62 8.79 -5.50
N TYR A 222 -7.83 8.43 -4.49
CA TYR A 222 -8.21 7.49 -3.45
C TYR A 222 -8.29 8.22 -2.13
N TYR A 223 -9.50 8.40 -1.60
CA TYR A 223 -9.76 9.13 -0.37
C TYR A 223 -9.85 8.21 0.84
N LEU A 224 -9.36 8.70 1.98
CA LEU A 224 -9.38 8.04 3.28
C LEU A 224 -10.70 8.37 4.00
N CYS A 225 -11.44 7.34 4.36
CA CYS A 225 -12.71 7.43 5.11
C CYS A 225 -12.54 6.99 6.56
#